data_586c5cd9c46bc36f3050bf4660c7c0cc
#
_entry.id   586c5cd9c46bc36f3050bf4660c7c0cc
#
_cell.length_a   1.000
_cell.length_b   1.000
_cell.length_c   1.000
_cell.angle_alpha   90.00
_cell.angle_beta   90.00
_cell.angle_gamma   90.00
#
_symmetry.space_group_name_H-M   'P 1'
#
loop_
_entity.id
_entity.type
_entity.pdbx_description
1 polymer ?
#
loop_
_entity_poly.entity_id
_entity_poly.type
_entity_poly.pdbx_seq_one_letter_code
_entity_poly.pdbx_strand_id
1 'polypeptide(L)'
;MSKLAPAMLRRLLGIAAAGLALAPVGSAHAAATLGLAEVRDANGTLLAQAGNGSYAYPADGSVLRIGSANANAARVVLRDVSMFNGRVYVSRIVVPARGLAGARVDGLIADGKAYVVGPNALIRLQGGSYIVALQEAVSPGRHGSGLVALRAYVDDPSLGLAPGTQVLVGLARAAHPTDVHSATVVLGLPQLPAAQASLAGVPAFPGTVLPTIRGEGIGADAVALAERMLGIPYVWGGASPSSGFDCSGLVMYVYGLLGIRLPHYSGYQWYYGKRIAINELQPGDIVFFHPSANGPQHEGLYIGAGEFIHAPHTGDVVKISSLYDTQYALSYVGAVRPYGSSSSSATWTSASG
;
A
#
# COMPACT_ATOMS: atom_id res chain seq x y z
N MET A 1 -36.22 -45.96 -70.80
CA MET A 1 -35.82 -47.25 -70.26
C MET A 1 -35.14 -47.03 -68.93
N SER A 2 -35.73 -47.65 -67.94
CA SER A 2 -35.23 -48.16 -66.65
C SER A 2 -34.60 -47.11 -65.69
N LYS A 3 -35.33 -46.65 -64.67
CA LYS A 3 -35.54 -47.15 -63.30
C LYS A 3 -34.24 -47.28 -62.48
N LEU A 4 -34.12 -46.48 -61.41
CA LEU A 4 -34.22 -46.99 -60.06
C LEU A 4 -33.94 -45.86 -59.03
N ALA A 5 -34.83 -45.71 -58.04
CA ALA A 5 -34.72 -44.85 -56.94
C ALA A 5 -33.80 -45.45 -55.83
N PRO A 6 -33.13 -44.68 -55.02
CA PRO A 6 -32.56 -45.17 -53.76
C PRO A 6 -33.31 -44.73 -52.52
N ALA A 7 -33.29 -45.60 -51.60
CA ALA A 7 -33.92 -45.55 -50.30
C ALA A 7 -33.34 -44.49 -49.35
N MET A 8 -34.24 -43.80 -48.67
CA MET A 8 -33.94 -42.98 -47.51
C MET A 8 -33.45 -43.84 -46.33
N LEU A 9 -32.24 -43.53 -45.84
CA LEU A 9 -31.75 -44.02 -44.55
C LEU A 9 -31.79 -42.86 -43.56
N ARG A 10 -32.84 -42.85 -42.74
CA ARG A 10 -32.94 -42.00 -41.56
C ARG A 10 -31.87 -42.45 -40.55
N ARG A 11 -30.86 -41.65 -40.33
CA ARG A 11 -30.03 -41.74 -39.10
C ARG A 11 -30.52 -40.73 -38.08
N LEU A 12 -31.10 -41.22 -37.01
CA LEU A 12 -31.33 -40.51 -35.77
C LEU A 12 -29.96 -40.13 -35.17
N LEU A 13 -29.63 -38.86 -35.16
CA LEU A 13 -28.57 -38.34 -34.29
C LEU A 13 -29.15 -38.19 -32.89
N GLY A 14 -28.79 -39.10 -31.99
CA GLY A 14 -28.91 -38.91 -30.56
C GLY A 14 -27.94 -37.82 -30.09
N ILE A 15 -28.50 -36.69 -29.68
CA ILE A 15 -27.73 -35.67 -28.96
C ILE A 15 -27.53 -36.19 -27.55
N ALA A 16 -26.38 -36.78 -27.30
CA ALA A 16 -25.92 -37.02 -25.93
C ALA A 16 -25.61 -35.66 -25.30
N ALA A 17 -26.47 -35.23 -24.38
CA ALA A 17 -26.16 -34.11 -23.49
C ALA A 17 -25.01 -34.54 -22.57
N ALA A 18 -23.79 -34.22 -22.99
CA ALA A 18 -22.66 -34.27 -22.09
C ALA A 18 -22.84 -33.15 -21.06
N GLY A 19 -23.30 -33.51 -19.86
CA GLY A 19 -23.30 -32.66 -18.71
C GLY A 19 -21.86 -32.21 -18.45
N LEU A 20 -21.57 -30.97 -18.78
CA LEU A 20 -20.34 -30.31 -18.30
C LEU A 20 -20.47 -30.20 -16.80
N ALA A 21 -19.90 -31.15 -16.07
CA ALA A 21 -19.66 -30.97 -14.66
C ALA A 21 -18.69 -29.80 -14.53
N LEU A 22 -19.19 -28.61 -14.16
CA LEU A 22 -18.40 -27.51 -13.68
C LEU A 22 -17.66 -28.05 -12.45
N ALA A 23 -16.41 -28.44 -12.64
CA ALA A 23 -15.51 -28.61 -11.53
C ALA A 23 -15.53 -27.31 -10.74
N PRO A 24 -15.57 -27.35 -9.38
CA PRO A 24 -15.45 -26.15 -8.59
C PRO A 24 -14.14 -25.48 -9.01
N VAL A 25 -14.24 -24.23 -9.47
CA VAL A 25 -13.07 -23.38 -9.67
C VAL A 25 -12.49 -23.19 -8.27
N GLY A 26 -11.61 -24.10 -7.88
CA GLY A 26 -10.80 -23.94 -6.72
C GLY A 26 -10.08 -22.60 -6.93
N SER A 27 -10.32 -21.65 -6.03
CA SER A 27 -9.62 -20.41 -6.00
C SER A 27 -8.12 -20.75 -6.02
N ALA A 28 -7.50 -20.65 -7.18
CA ALA A 28 -6.06 -20.72 -7.32
C ALA A 28 -5.53 -19.49 -6.57
N HIS A 29 -5.23 -19.69 -5.29
CA HIS A 29 -4.52 -18.72 -4.50
C HIS A 29 -3.17 -18.55 -5.19
N ALA A 30 -2.97 -17.39 -5.80
CA ALA A 30 -1.69 -17.08 -6.40
C ALA A 30 -0.59 -17.36 -5.37
N ALA A 31 0.37 -18.20 -5.77
CA ALA A 31 1.44 -18.60 -4.88
C ALA A 31 2.24 -17.36 -4.45
N ALA A 32 2.47 -17.22 -3.15
CA ALA A 32 3.31 -16.14 -2.64
C ALA A 32 4.72 -16.29 -3.22
N THR A 33 5.23 -15.24 -3.85
CA THR A 33 6.63 -15.18 -4.27
C THR A 33 7.47 -14.73 -3.08
N LEU A 34 8.31 -15.62 -2.58
CA LEU A 34 9.21 -15.32 -1.47
C LEU A 34 10.56 -14.89 -2.03
N GLY A 35 10.90 -13.62 -1.85
CA GLY A 35 12.23 -13.07 -2.09
C GLY A 35 13.04 -13.10 -0.79
N LEU A 36 14.37 -13.20 -0.88
CA LEU A 36 15.21 -13.25 0.32
C LEU A 36 15.74 -11.87 0.68
N ALA A 37 16.41 -11.22 -0.27
CA ALA A 37 16.81 -9.83 -0.14
C ALA A 37 17.07 -9.22 -1.52
N GLU A 38 16.97 -7.89 -1.62
CA GLU A 38 17.20 -7.12 -2.84
C GLU A 38 17.95 -5.83 -2.50
N VAL A 39 18.83 -5.40 -3.39
CA VAL A 39 19.41 -4.07 -3.40
C VAL A 39 18.92 -3.36 -4.65
N ARG A 40 18.34 -2.16 -4.49
CA ARG A 40 17.77 -1.36 -5.57
C ARG A 40 18.34 0.04 -5.54
N ASP A 41 18.60 0.63 -6.71
CA ASP A 41 18.98 2.03 -6.82
C ASP A 41 17.81 2.98 -6.49
N ALA A 42 18.06 4.28 -6.54
CA ALA A 42 17.06 5.32 -6.29
C ALA A 42 15.88 5.29 -7.27
N ASN A 43 16.06 4.73 -8.48
CA ASN A 43 15.02 4.58 -9.50
C ASN A 43 14.25 3.24 -9.36
N GLY A 44 14.63 2.41 -8.36
CA GLY A 44 14.04 1.11 -8.13
C GLY A 44 14.62 -0.01 -9.01
N THR A 45 15.69 0.25 -9.78
CA THR A 45 16.39 -0.76 -10.58
C THR A 45 17.03 -1.80 -9.66
N LEU A 46 16.85 -3.07 -9.96
CA LEU A 46 17.44 -4.15 -9.19
C LEU A 46 18.96 -4.21 -9.45
N LEU A 47 19.77 -3.96 -8.43
CA LEU A 47 21.23 -4.05 -8.47
C LEU A 47 21.73 -5.43 -8.07
N ALA A 48 21.06 -6.05 -7.09
CA ALA A 48 21.45 -7.35 -6.56
C ALA A 48 20.25 -8.07 -5.91
N GLN A 49 20.26 -9.40 -5.94
CA GLN A 49 19.22 -10.24 -5.35
C GLN A 49 19.83 -11.50 -4.71
N ALA A 50 19.38 -11.82 -3.49
CA ALA A 50 19.78 -13.03 -2.78
C ALA A 50 18.91 -14.23 -3.14
N GLY A 51 19.53 -15.41 -3.24
CA GLY A 51 18.89 -16.73 -3.30
C GLY A 51 18.97 -17.48 -1.96
N ASN A 52 18.52 -18.75 -1.93
CA ASN A 52 18.69 -19.63 -0.77
C ASN A 52 20.19 -19.89 -0.49
N GLY A 53 20.53 -20.08 0.79
CA GLY A 53 21.89 -20.29 1.24
C GLY A 53 22.51 -19.04 1.87
N SER A 54 23.84 -18.93 1.80
CA SER A 54 24.56 -17.72 2.21
C SER A 54 24.64 -16.72 1.07
N TYR A 55 24.71 -15.44 1.40
CA TYR A 55 24.75 -14.36 0.40
C TYR A 55 25.63 -13.20 0.87
N ALA A 56 26.34 -12.56 -0.05
CA ALA A 56 27.12 -11.35 0.21
C ALA A 56 27.03 -10.39 -0.99
N TYR A 57 26.86 -9.10 -0.71
CA TYR A 57 26.86 -8.04 -1.72
C TYR A 57 27.51 -6.75 -1.16
N PRO A 58 28.44 -6.12 -1.87
CA PRO A 58 29.29 -6.74 -2.91
C PRO A 58 29.92 -8.05 -2.42
N ALA A 59 30.84 -8.66 -3.15
CA ALA A 59 31.40 -9.97 -2.80
C ALA A 59 32.07 -10.02 -1.40
N ASP A 60 32.55 -8.87 -0.90
CA ASP A 60 33.09 -8.70 0.45
C ASP A 60 32.01 -8.63 1.55
N GLY A 61 30.74 -8.45 1.15
CA GLY A 61 29.59 -8.33 2.05
C GLY A 61 29.51 -7.01 2.79
N SER A 62 30.17 -5.96 2.28
CA SER A 62 30.18 -4.64 2.92
C SER A 62 28.80 -3.98 2.99
N VAL A 63 27.94 -4.22 2.00
CA VAL A 63 26.55 -3.68 1.97
C VAL A 63 25.58 -4.64 2.62
N LEU A 64 25.60 -5.91 2.23
CA LEU A 64 24.69 -6.93 2.75
C LEU A 64 25.41 -8.29 2.84
N ARG A 65 25.29 -8.93 3.98
CA ARG A 65 25.73 -10.32 4.22
C ARG A 65 24.60 -11.08 4.91
N ILE A 66 24.31 -12.28 4.45
CA ILE A 66 23.34 -13.21 5.04
C ILE A 66 24.06 -14.52 5.30
N GLY A 67 24.16 -14.95 6.56
CA GLY A 67 24.82 -16.19 6.95
C GLY A 67 24.08 -17.41 6.45
N SER A 68 22.76 -17.42 6.59
CA SER A 68 21.91 -18.45 5.97
C SER A 68 20.52 -17.92 5.63
N ALA A 69 19.99 -18.35 4.49
CA ALA A 69 18.69 -17.99 4.00
C ALA A 69 17.92 -19.24 3.54
N ASN A 70 16.69 -19.37 3.98
CA ASN A 70 15.78 -20.44 3.57
C ASN A 70 14.39 -19.85 3.29
N ALA A 71 13.91 -20.04 2.07
CA ALA A 71 12.56 -19.70 1.66
C ALA A 71 11.82 -20.96 1.23
N ASN A 72 10.62 -21.16 1.74
CA ASN A 72 9.68 -22.18 1.31
C ASN A 72 8.28 -21.56 1.13
N ALA A 73 7.28 -22.33 0.69
CA ALA A 73 5.95 -21.85 0.42
C ALA A 73 5.24 -21.19 1.62
N ALA A 74 5.70 -21.43 2.85
CA ALA A 74 5.08 -20.94 4.06
C ALA A 74 5.76 -19.68 4.63
N ARG A 75 7.10 -19.56 4.49
CA ARG A 75 7.86 -18.48 5.13
C ARG A 75 9.27 -18.33 4.56
N VAL A 76 9.84 -17.15 4.79
CA VAL A 76 11.28 -16.86 4.69
C VAL A 76 11.89 -16.89 6.08
N VAL A 77 13.06 -17.51 6.24
CA VAL A 77 13.87 -17.46 7.46
C VAL A 77 15.29 -17.07 7.06
N LEU A 78 15.77 -15.95 7.59
CA LEU A 78 17.16 -15.50 7.45
C LEU A 78 17.84 -15.53 8.81
N ARG A 79 19.15 -15.81 8.84
CA ARG A 79 19.98 -15.79 10.04
C ARG A 79 21.27 -15.04 9.75
N ASP A 80 21.78 -14.41 10.80
CA ASP A 80 23.07 -13.71 10.78
C ASP A 80 23.11 -12.70 9.62
N VAL A 81 22.13 -11.79 9.61
CA VAL A 81 22.04 -10.73 8.62
C VAL A 81 22.85 -9.53 9.10
N SER A 82 23.80 -9.08 8.29
CA SER A 82 24.63 -7.91 8.54
C SER A 82 24.51 -6.95 7.37
N MET A 83 24.33 -5.67 7.64
CA MET A 83 24.32 -4.61 6.63
C MET A 83 25.32 -3.51 7.00
N PHE A 84 25.90 -2.87 5.96
CA PHE A 84 26.75 -1.70 6.07
C PHE A 84 27.95 -1.95 7.01
N ASN A 85 28.75 -2.98 6.69
CA ASN A 85 29.93 -3.37 7.48
C ASN A 85 29.61 -3.66 8.97
N GLY A 86 28.44 -4.24 9.26
CA GLY A 86 28.03 -4.58 10.63
C GLY A 86 27.41 -3.44 11.42
N ARG A 87 27.20 -2.25 10.82
CA ARG A 87 26.43 -1.18 11.48
C ARG A 87 25.01 -1.61 11.85
N VAL A 88 24.45 -2.52 11.04
CA VAL A 88 23.17 -3.17 11.33
C VAL A 88 23.38 -4.67 11.34
N TYR A 89 22.97 -5.31 12.40
CA TYR A 89 23.02 -6.76 12.57
C TYR A 89 21.68 -7.28 13.07
N VAL A 90 21.26 -8.44 12.56
CA VAL A 90 20.06 -9.15 12.99
C VAL A 90 20.37 -10.64 13.11
N SER A 91 20.10 -11.20 14.27
CA SER A 91 20.35 -12.63 14.50
C SER A 91 19.39 -13.53 13.71
N ARG A 92 18.12 -13.12 13.61
CA ARG A 92 17.10 -13.88 12.90
C ARG A 92 15.97 -13.00 12.37
N ILE A 93 15.54 -13.31 11.15
CA ILE A 93 14.34 -12.74 10.53
C ILE A 93 13.41 -13.89 10.14
N VAL A 94 12.12 -13.76 10.46
CA VAL A 94 11.05 -14.67 10.01
C VAL A 94 9.98 -13.86 9.34
N VAL A 95 9.69 -14.18 8.07
CA VAL A 95 8.63 -13.53 7.30
C VAL A 95 7.65 -14.60 6.81
N PRO A 96 6.41 -14.60 7.29
CA PRO A 96 5.37 -15.48 6.77
C PRO A 96 5.07 -15.16 5.30
N ALA A 97 4.59 -16.14 4.55
CA ALA A 97 4.17 -15.93 3.16
C ALA A 97 2.97 -14.98 3.03
N ARG A 98 2.24 -14.77 4.11
CA ARG A 98 1.06 -13.89 4.14
C ARG A 98 0.98 -13.09 5.44
N GLY A 99 0.83 -11.77 5.29
CA GLY A 99 0.55 -10.83 6.36
C GLY A 99 1.63 -10.72 7.43
N LEU A 100 1.37 -9.84 8.40
CA LEU A 100 2.29 -9.53 9.50
C LEU A 100 2.27 -10.57 10.63
N ALA A 101 1.20 -11.39 10.73
CA ALA A 101 1.04 -12.35 11.82
C ALA A 101 2.17 -13.38 11.84
N GLY A 102 3.01 -13.37 12.89
CA GLY A 102 4.18 -14.23 13.02
C GLY A 102 5.45 -13.71 12.35
N ALA A 103 5.42 -12.53 11.73
CA ALA A 103 6.64 -11.84 11.29
C ALA A 103 7.47 -11.41 12.50
N ARG A 104 8.80 -11.64 12.46
CA ARG A 104 9.72 -11.31 13.55
C ARG A 104 11.07 -10.87 13.02
N VAL A 105 11.65 -9.93 13.77
CA VAL A 105 13.03 -9.47 13.62
C VAL A 105 13.67 -9.58 14.99
N ASP A 106 14.46 -10.62 15.20
CA ASP A 106 15.05 -10.95 16.50
C ASP A 106 16.52 -10.50 16.53
N GLY A 107 16.95 -9.91 17.66
CA GLY A 107 18.32 -9.51 17.90
C GLY A 107 18.81 -8.41 16.97
N LEU A 108 17.96 -7.42 16.67
CA LEU A 108 18.33 -6.27 15.88
C LEU A 108 19.23 -5.33 16.68
N ILE A 109 20.40 -5.07 16.14
CA ILE A 109 21.35 -4.05 16.61
C ILE A 109 21.62 -3.09 15.46
N ALA A 110 21.50 -1.79 15.69
CA ALA A 110 21.80 -0.75 14.72
C ALA A 110 22.64 0.36 15.40
N ASP A 111 23.77 0.73 14.79
CA ASP A 111 24.76 1.66 15.35
C ASP A 111 25.10 1.35 16.82
N GLY A 112 25.29 0.06 17.14
CA GLY A 112 25.63 -0.44 18.47
C GLY A 112 24.48 -0.48 19.49
N LYS A 113 23.28 -0.07 19.14
CA LYS A 113 22.10 -0.07 20.00
C LYS A 113 21.14 -1.21 19.65
N ALA A 114 20.65 -1.94 20.66
CA ALA A 114 19.66 -3.00 20.49
C ALA A 114 18.24 -2.41 20.37
N TYR A 115 17.43 -3.02 19.49
CA TYR A 115 16.04 -2.63 19.24
C TYR A 115 15.12 -3.84 19.31
N VAL A 116 13.96 -3.62 19.90
CA VAL A 116 12.76 -4.48 19.75
C VAL A 116 11.81 -3.74 18.82
N VAL A 117 11.44 -4.36 17.69
CA VAL A 117 10.68 -3.69 16.64
C VAL A 117 9.31 -4.31 16.45
N GLY A 118 8.35 -3.44 16.20
CA GLY A 118 7.00 -3.75 15.74
C GLY A 118 6.78 -3.34 14.28
N PRO A 119 5.55 -3.47 13.78
CA PRO A 119 5.18 -3.05 12.44
C PRO A 119 5.51 -1.57 12.16
N ASN A 120 6.15 -1.33 11.01
CA ASN A 120 6.56 0.00 10.56
C ASN A 120 7.44 0.78 11.56
N ALA A 121 8.23 0.07 12.37
CA ALA A 121 9.16 0.72 13.29
C ALA A 121 10.30 1.40 12.52
N LEU A 122 10.48 2.70 12.78
CA LEU A 122 11.54 3.51 12.19
C LEU A 122 12.78 3.51 13.09
N ILE A 123 13.94 3.16 12.52
CA ILE A 123 15.25 3.18 13.18
C ILE A 123 16.17 4.10 12.39
N ARG A 124 16.60 5.19 13.01
CA ARG A 124 17.55 6.11 12.41
C ARG A 124 18.98 5.58 12.55
N LEU A 125 19.74 5.67 11.47
CA LEU A 125 21.16 5.41 11.46
C LEU A 125 21.93 6.76 11.47
N GLN A 126 23.17 6.72 11.93
CA GLN A 126 24.06 7.87 11.79
C GLN A 126 24.24 8.20 10.30
N GLY A 127 24.42 9.48 9.97
CA GLY A 127 24.59 9.92 8.58
C GLY A 127 23.29 10.09 7.78
N GLY A 128 22.11 10.08 8.43
CA GLY A 128 20.82 10.38 7.79
C GLY A 128 20.07 9.18 7.25
N SER A 129 20.74 8.07 7.00
CA SER A 129 20.09 6.80 6.57
C SER A 129 19.16 6.26 7.67
N TYR A 130 18.19 5.43 7.28
CA TYR A 130 17.24 4.87 8.24
C TYR A 130 16.71 3.52 7.78
N ILE A 131 16.14 2.76 8.71
CA ILE A 131 15.50 1.46 8.46
C ILE A 131 14.04 1.54 8.88
N VAL A 132 13.16 0.96 8.07
CA VAL A 132 11.79 0.65 8.43
C VAL A 132 11.67 -0.86 8.62
N ALA A 133 11.29 -1.29 9.82
CA ALA A 133 11.14 -2.70 10.16
C ALA A 133 9.68 -3.15 9.99
N LEU A 134 9.48 -4.41 9.56
CA LEU A 134 8.19 -5.06 9.37
C LEU A 134 7.22 -4.19 8.54
N GLN A 135 7.74 -3.68 7.42
CA GLN A 135 7.00 -2.79 6.53
C GLN A 135 6.16 -3.60 5.55
N GLU A 136 4.89 -3.26 5.42
CA GLU A 136 4.08 -3.73 4.31
C GLU A 136 4.56 -3.09 3.01
N ALA A 137 4.58 -3.87 1.94
CA ALA A 137 5.08 -3.44 0.64
C ALA A 137 4.11 -3.80 -0.47
N VAL A 138 4.08 -2.96 -1.49
CA VAL A 138 3.36 -3.20 -2.75
C VAL A 138 4.36 -3.67 -3.80
N SER A 139 3.96 -4.60 -4.64
CA SER A 139 4.81 -5.07 -5.75
C SER A 139 4.64 -4.12 -6.95
N PRO A 140 5.71 -3.48 -7.45
CA PRO A 140 5.62 -2.59 -8.61
C PRO A 140 5.07 -3.31 -9.85
N GLY A 141 4.14 -2.66 -10.55
CA GLY A 141 3.57 -3.14 -11.81
C GLY A 141 2.77 -4.44 -11.71
N ARG A 142 2.45 -4.92 -10.50
CA ARG A 142 1.66 -6.13 -10.26
C ARG A 142 0.68 -5.90 -9.12
N HIS A 143 -0.53 -6.41 -9.27
CA HIS A 143 -1.52 -6.45 -8.20
C HIS A 143 -1.05 -7.43 -7.12
N GLY A 144 -0.35 -6.94 -6.12
CA GLY A 144 0.14 -7.76 -5.03
C GLY A 144 0.62 -6.93 -3.86
N SER A 145 0.45 -7.49 -2.68
CA SER A 145 1.00 -6.94 -1.44
C SER A 145 2.06 -7.86 -0.88
N GLY A 146 2.88 -7.37 0.00
CA GLY A 146 3.89 -8.16 0.64
C GLY A 146 4.37 -7.57 1.94
N LEU A 147 5.34 -8.22 2.54
CA LEU A 147 6.01 -7.78 3.74
C LEU A 147 7.51 -7.70 3.48
N VAL A 148 8.13 -6.63 3.92
CA VAL A 148 9.59 -6.48 4.00
C VAL A 148 9.96 -6.43 5.47
N ALA A 149 10.78 -7.37 5.93
CA ALA A 149 11.17 -7.41 7.35
C ALA A 149 12.05 -6.23 7.73
N LEU A 150 13.01 -5.87 6.87
CA LEU A 150 13.83 -4.67 7.01
C LEU A 150 13.99 -4.00 5.65
N ARG A 151 13.70 -2.73 5.57
CA ARG A 151 14.02 -1.88 4.43
C ARG A 151 14.90 -0.74 4.88
N ALA A 152 16.16 -0.74 4.45
CA ALA A 152 17.07 0.36 4.69
C ALA A 152 17.02 1.34 3.52
N TYR A 153 16.94 2.62 3.85
CA TYR A 153 17.02 3.75 2.93
C TYR A 153 18.36 4.43 3.15
N VAL A 154 19.17 4.49 2.10
CA VAL A 154 20.53 5.00 2.16
C VAL A 154 20.54 6.45 1.73
N ASP A 155 20.90 7.33 2.66
CA ASP A 155 21.19 8.75 2.39
C ASP A 155 22.66 9.09 2.65
N ASP A 156 23.37 8.25 3.42
CA ASP A 156 24.78 8.41 3.76
C ASP A 156 25.68 7.70 2.73
N PRO A 157 26.45 8.44 1.90
CA PRO A 157 27.36 7.84 0.92
C PRO A 157 28.48 6.99 1.55
N SER A 158 28.79 7.21 2.84
CA SER A 158 29.80 6.43 3.57
C SER A 158 29.42 4.94 3.72
N LEU A 159 28.17 4.59 3.48
CA LEU A 159 27.68 3.22 3.44
C LEU A 159 28.05 2.46 2.14
N GLY A 160 28.77 3.11 1.22
CA GLY A 160 29.23 2.50 -0.04
C GLY A 160 28.17 2.40 -1.13
N LEU A 161 27.06 3.12 -0.97
CA LEU A 161 25.94 3.15 -1.93
C LEU A 161 25.56 4.60 -2.26
N ALA A 162 24.98 4.79 -3.43
CA ALA A 162 24.44 6.11 -3.80
C ALA A 162 23.23 6.46 -2.92
N PRO A 163 23.05 7.73 -2.55
CA PRO A 163 21.83 8.21 -1.88
C PRO A 163 20.57 7.81 -2.64
N GLY A 164 19.52 7.43 -1.90
CA GLY A 164 18.28 6.90 -2.47
C GLY A 164 18.29 5.40 -2.74
N THR A 165 19.43 4.72 -2.61
CA THR A 165 19.51 3.24 -2.69
C THR A 165 18.71 2.61 -1.55
N GLN A 166 18.07 1.48 -1.85
CA GLN A 166 17.31 0.71 -0.87
C GLN A 166 17.89 -0.70 -0.73
N VAL A 167 18.01 -1.17 0.51
CA VAL A 167 18.34 -2.58 0.83
C VAL A 167 17.13 -3.21 1.51
N LEU A 168 16.51 -4.18 0.84
CA LEU A 168 15.32 -4.88 1.29
C LEU A 168 15.71 -6.28 1.75
N VAL A 169 15.33 -6.68 2.95
CA VAL A 169 15.69 -7.97 3.54
C VAL A 169 14.46 -8.65 4.10
N GLY A 170 14.29 -9.93 3.77
CA GLY A 170 13.13 -10.72 4.18
C GLY A 170 11.86 -10.26 3.48
N LEU A 171 11.73 -10.61 2.19
CA LEU A 171 10.58 -10.24 1.38
C LEU A 171 9.60 -11.40 1.28
N ALA A 172 8.32 -11.13 1.54
CA ALA A 172 7.23 -12.00 1.14
C ALA A 172 6.26 -11.17 0.28
N ARG A 173 5.99 -11.64 -0.93
CA ARG A 173 5.07 -11.01 -1.86
C ARG A 173 3.92 -11.95 -2.11
N ALA A 174 2.70 -11.52 -1.81
CA ALA A 174 1.48 -12.24 -2.13
C ALA A 174 0.78 -11.53 -3.30
N ALA A 175 0.28 -12.28 -4.26
CA ALA A 175 -0.64 -11.72 -5.25
C ALA A 175 -1.94 -11.34 -4.54
N HIS A 176 -2.48 -10.15 -4.86
CA HIS A 176 -3.78 -9.73 -4.34
C HIS A 176 -4.90 -10.57 -4.99
N PRO A 177 -5.91 -11.02 -4.26
CA PRO A 177 -7.04 -11.75 -4.84
C PRO A 177 -8.02 -10.88 -5.63
N THR A 178 -7.66 -9.65 -5.99
CA THR A 178 -8.57 -8.65 -6.60
C THR A 178 -8.75 -8.75 -8.10
N ASP A 179 -8.29 -9.81 -8.75
CA ASP A 179 -8.54 -9.99 -10.19
C ASP A 179 -10.00 -10.37 -10.55
N VAL A 180 -10.95 -10.17 -9.63
CA VAL A 180 -12.37 -10.55 -9.84
C VAL A 180 -13.30 -9.34 -9.93
N HIS A 181 -12.82 -8.13 -10.09
CA HIS A 181 -13.68 -6.97 -10.30
C HIS A 181 -13.42 -6.24 -11.61
N SER A 182 -13.44 -6.98 -12.73
CA SER A 182 -14.00 -6.44 -13.97
C SER A 182 -15.53 -6.53 -13.88
N ALA A 183 -16.09 -5.96 -12.82
CA ALA A 183 -17.51 -5.67 -12.79
C ALA A 183 -17.66 -4.29 -13.46
N THR A 184 -18.11 -4.31 -14.70
CA THR A 184 -18.72 -3.16 -15.36
C THR A 184 -19.74 -2.59 -14.39
N VAL A 185 -19.38 -1.52 -13.67
CA VAL A 185 -20.35 -0.75 -12.88
C VAL A 185 -21.20 0.00 -13.88
N VAL A 186 -22.30 -0.62 -14.25
CA VAL A 186 -23.42 0.10 -14.87
C VAL A 186 -23.98 0.98 -13.77
N LEU A 187 -23.67 2.27 -13.83
CA LEU A 187 -24.26 3.29 -12.98
C LEU A 187 -25.75 3.46 -13.31
N GLY A 188 -26.57 2.57 -12.79
CA GLY A 188 -27.99 2.78 -12.63
C GLY A 188 -28.22 3.51 -11.33
N LEU A 189 -28.45 4.81 -11.38
CA LEU A 189 -28.77 5.63 -10.21
C LEU A 189 -30.23 5.40 -9.79
N PRO A 190 -30.51 4.81 -8.61
CA PRO A 190 -31.80 5.00 -7.98
C PRO A 190 -31.79 6.35 -7.23
N GLN A 191 -32.74 7.20 -7.52
CA GLN A 191 -33.01 8.41 -6.73
C GLN A 191 -33.58 7.99 -5.37
N LEU A 192 -32.89 8.39 -4.29
CA LEU A 192 -33.38 8.30 -2.92
C LEU A 192 -33.63 9.71 -2.35
N PRO A 193 -34.64 9.90 -1.47
CA PRO A 193 -35.05 11.19 -0.96
C PRO A 193 -34.00 11.85 -0.06
N ALA A 194 -33.84 13.15 -0.23
CA ALA A 194 -32.86 14.00 0.45
C ALA A 194 -33.14 14.10 1.95
N ALA A 195 -32.22 13.64 2.80
CA ALA A 195 -32.12 14.07 4.18
C ALA A 195 -31.09 15.20 4.26
N GLN A 196 -31.55 16.41 4.55
CA GLN A 196 -30.70 17.59 4.71
C GLN A 196 -30.08 17.58 6.10
N ALA A 197 -28.77 17.29 6.19
CA ALA A 197 -27.97 17.58 7.37
C ALA A 197 -27.38 18.99 7.23
N SER A 198 -27.83 19.92 8.08
CA SER A 198 -27.30 21.27 8.14
C SER A 198 -25.95 21.29 8.82
N LEU A 199 -24.89 21.59 8.08
CA LEU A 199 -23.54 21.84 8.62
C LEU A 199 -23.45 23.30 9.05
N ALA A 200 -23.95 23.63 10.25
CA ALA A 200 -23.79 24.95 10.85
C ALA A 200 -22.33 25.15 11.26
N GLY A 201 -21.61 26.05 10.61
CA GLY A 201 -20.26 26.46 10.96
C GLY A 201 -19.18 26.29 9.88
N VAL A 202 -19.49 25.78 8.70
CA VAL A 202 -18.58 25.77 7.56
C VAL A 202 -18.83 27.01 6.71
N PRO A 203 -17.83 27.85 6.37
CA PRO A 203 -18.03 28.99 5.50
C PRO A 203 -18.54 28.51 4.14
N ALA A 204 -19.71 29.03 3.73
CA ALA A 204 -20.28 28.74 2.43
C ALA A 204 -19.41 29.40 1.34
N PHE A 205 -18.82 28.60 0.49
CA PHE A 205 -18.15 29.10 -0.72
C PHE A 205 -19.22 29.37 -1.79
N PRO A 206 -19.22 30.54 -2.45
CA PRO A 206 -20.14 30.84 -3.51
C PRO A 206 -19.98 29.84 -4.66
N GLY A 207 -21.05 29.09 -4.98
CA GLY A 207 -21.07 28.13 -6.07
C GLY A 207 -20.76 26.66 -5.71
N THR A 208 -20.44 26.35 -4.46
CA THR A 208 -20.20 24.96 -4.04
C THR A 208 -21.50 24.34 -3.55
N VAL A 209 -22.13 23.51 -4.35
CA VAL A 209 -23.17 22.60 -3.87
C VAL A 209 -22.46 21.56 -2.98
N LEU A 210 -22.63 21.66 -1.66
CA LEU A 210 -22.12 20.63 -0.74
C LEU A 210 -22.74 19.28 -1.10
N PRO A 211 -21.96 18.19 -1.13
CA PRO A 211 -22.51 16.89 -1.42
C PRO A 211 -23.53 16.50 -0.37
N THR A 212 -24.62 15.93 -0.80
CA THR A 212 -25.48 15.15 0.07
C THR A 212 -24.62 13.98 0.58
N ILE A 213 -24.27 14.00 1.87
CA ILE A 213 -23.56 12.89 2.53
C ILE A 213 -24.50 11.68 2.42
N ARG A 214 -24.10 10.66 1.66
CA ARG A 214 -24.99 9.54 1.30
C ARG A 214 -25.17 8.51 2.41
N GLY A 215 -24.56 8.69 3.56
CA GLY A 215 -24.71 7.75 4.68
C GLY A 215 -24.13 6.35 4.46
N GLU A 216 -23.29 6.18 3.43
CA GLU A 216 -22.59 4.91 3.16
C GLU A 216 -21.34 4.72 4.04
N GLY A 217 -21.10 5.67 4.93
CA GLY A 217 -19.99 5.71 5.85
C GLY A 217 -18.94 6.76 5.48
N ILE A 218 -18.20 7.22 6.51
CA ILE A 218 -17.24 8.33 6.43
C ILE A 218 -16.21 8.13 5.30
N GLY A 219 -15.78 6.87 5.06
CA GLY A 219 -14.80 6.57 4.02
C GLY A 219 -15.32 6.86 2.61
N ALA A 220 -16.53 6.43 2.30
CA ALA A 220 -17.18 6.70 1.00
C ALA A 220 -17.42 8.19 0.80
N ASP A 221 -17.86 8.90 1.85
CA ASP A 221 -18.06 10.35 1.82
C ASP A 221 -16.73 11.10 1.59
N ALA A 222 -15.64 10.63 2.22
CA ALA A 222 -14.30 11.18 2.01
C ALA A 222 -13.85 11.02 0.55
N VAL A 223 -14.07 9.86 -0.06
CA VAL A 223 -13.78 9.63 -1.48
C VAL A 223 -14.57 10.57 -2.35
N ALA A 224 -15.88 10.66 -2.16
CA ALA A 224 -16.75 11.54 -2.94
C ALA A 224 -16.37 13.02 -2.83
N LEU A 225 -15.85 13.45 -1.69
CA LEU A 225 -15.30 14.80 -1.50
C LEU A 225 -13.96 14.98 -2.21
N ALA A 226 -13.04 14.00 -2.11
CA ALA A 226 -11.74 14.05 -2.76
C ALA A 226 -11.85 14.05 -4.30
N GLU A 227 -12.78 13.30 -4.87
CA GLU A 227 -13.05 13.28 -6.31
C GLU A 227 -13.40 14.66 -6.87
N ARG A 228 -14.06 15.52 -6.08
CA ARG A 228 -14.38 16.90 -6.48
C ARG A 228 -13.18 17.84 -6.50
N MET A 229 -12.08 17.43 -5.88
CA MET A 229 -10.84 18.19 -5.85
C MET A 229 -9.93 17.84 -7.04
N LEU A 230 -10.29 16.85 -7.87
CA LEU A 230 -9.52 16.46 -9.06
C LEU A 230 -9.32 17.67 -9.99
N GLY A 231 -8.09 17.81 -10.49
CA GLY A 231 -7.68 18.89 -11.38
C GLY A 231 -7.30 20.19 -10.68
N ILE A 232 -7.48 20.32 -9.35
CA ILE A 232 -7.02 21.50 -8.60
C ILE A 232 -5.51 21.49 -8.54
N PRO A 233 -4.80 22.63 -8.81
CA PRO A 233 -3.35 22.70 -8.81
C PRO A 233 -2.73 22.31 -7.46
N TYR A 234 -1.58 21.62 -7.54
CA TYR A 234 -0.71 21.46 -6.37
C TYR A 234 -0.11 22.80 -5.97
N VAL A 235 -0.22 23.14 -4.70
CA VAL A 235 0.44 24.31 -4.09
C VAL A 235 1.01 23.89 -2.75
N TRP A 236 2.30 24.08 -2.55
CA TRP A 236 2.94 23.78 -1.27
C TRP A 236 2.30 24.59 -0.13
N GLY A 237 1.88 23.90 0.94
CA GLY A 237 1.12 24.52 2.04
C GLY A 237 -0.33 24.88 1.68
N GLY A 238 -0.80 24.49 0.49
CA GLY A 238 -2.18 24.71 0.07
C GLY A 238 -3.13 23.74 0.77
N ALA A 239 -4.31 24.25 1.20
CA ALA A 239 -5.28 23.50 1.99
C ALA A 239 -6.74 23.85 1.65
N SER A 240 -6.98 24.43 0.47
CA SER A 240 -8.34 24.77 0.03
C SER A 240 -8.48 24.74 -1.50
N PRO A 241 -9.70 24.57 -2.02
CA PRO A 241 -9.93 24.61 -3.49
C PRO A 241 -9.48 25.92 -4.15
N SER A 242 -9.54 27.03 -3.44
CA SER A 242 -9.18 28.35 -3.97
C SER A 242 -7.68 28.63 -3.94
N SER A 243 -6.94 28.03 -3.00
CA SER A 243 -5.50 28.21 -2.88
C SER A 243 -4.68 27.11 -3.54
N GLY A 244 -5.31 26.00 -3.92
CA GLY A 244 -4.66 24.74 -4.28
C GLY A 244 -4.41 23.85 -3.06
N PHE A 245 -3.85 22.67 -3.29
CA PHE A 245 -3.57 21.68 -2.25
C PHE A 245 -2.14 21.18 -2.32
N ASP A 246 -1.52 20.92 -1.16
CA ASP A 246 -0.50 19.90 -1.05
C ASP A 246 -1.11 18.55 -0.61
N CYS A 247 -0.29 17.50 -0.49
CA CYS A 247 -0.78 16.15 -0.18
C CYS A 247 -1.56 16.11 1.15
N SER A 248 -0.99 16.69 2.20
CA SER A 248 -1.59 16.68 3.54
C SER A 248 -2.73 17.70 3.68
N GLY A 249 -2.66 18.80 2.96
CA GLY A 249 -3.73 19.80 2.91
C GLY A 249 -5.00 19.28 2.24
N LEU A 250 -4.87 18.48 1.18
CA LEU A 250 -6.00 17.80 0.56
C LEU A 250 -6.70 16.87 1.55
N VAL A 251 -5.95 15.99 2.21
CA VAL A 251 -6.50 15.03 3.18
C VAL A 251 -7.11 15.76 4.37
N MET A 252 -6.40 16.75 4.92
CA MET A 252 -6.89 17.58 6.02
C MET A 252 -8.23 18.28 5.64
N TYR A 253 -8.31 18.85 4.44
CA TYR A 253 -9.52 19.54 3.97
C TYR A 253 -10.70 18.59 3.85
N VAL A 254 -10.51 17.45 3.17
CA VAL A 254 -11.55 16.43 2.97
C VAL A 254 -12.11 15.94 4.30
N TYR A 255 -11.24 15.52 5.21
CA TYR A 255 -11.67 15.05 6.52
C TYR A 255 -12.22 16.16 7.42
N GLY A 256 -11.74 17.40 7.26
CA GLY A 256 -12.27 18.58 7.93
C GLY A 256 -13.73 18.83 7.62
N LEU A 257 -14.15 18.61 6.35
CA LEU A 257 -15.55 18.69 5.92
C LEU A 257 -16.44 17.62 6.56
N LEU A 258 -15.84 16.49 6.96
CA LEU A 258 -16.50 15.39 7.68
C LEU A 258 -16.43 15.52 9.21
N GLY A 259 -15.91 16.64 9.72
CA GLY A 259 -15.78 16.92 11.14
C GLY A 259 -14.56 16.25 11.81
N ILE A 260 -13.67 15.62 11.03
CA ILE A 260 -12.44 15.00 11.51
C ILE A 260 -11.28 15.97 11.30
N ARG A 261 -10.68 16.44 12.40
CA ARG A 261 -9.57 17.39 12.35
C ARG A 261 -8.24 16.66 12.28
N LEU A 262 -7.51 16.87 11.19
CA LEU A 262 -6.17 16.35 10.98
C LEU A 262 -5.16 17.50 10.94
N PRO A 263 -3.91 17.31 11.40
CA PRO A 263 -2.86 18.31 11.25
C PRO A 263 -2.45 18.46 9.78
N HIS A 264 -1.96 19.65 9.39
CA HIS A 264 -1.45 19.91 8.04
C HIS A 264 0.01 19.46 7.91
N TYR A 265 0.26 18.16 8.05
CA TYR A 265 1.55 17.51 7.82
C TYR A 265 1.39 15.99 7.79
N SER A 266 1.80 15.34 6.71
CA SER A 266 1.67 13.89 6.51
C SER A 266 2.35 13.06 7.60
N GLY A 267 3.53 13.51 8.06
CA GLY A 267 4.24 12.86 9.17
C GLY A 267 3.47 12.85 10.47
N TYR A 268 2.61 13.83 10.74
CA TYR A 268 1.73 13.84 11.91
C TYR A 268 0.44 13.08 11.64
N GLN A 269 -0.17 13.22 10.47
CA GLN A 269 -1.39 12.47 10.10
C GLN A 269 -1.18 10.95 10.19
N TRP A 270 0.05 10.49 9.97
CA TRP A 270 0.46 9.11 10.18
C TRP A 270 0.11 8.56 11.57
N TYR A 271 -0.03 9.37 12.58
CA TYR A 271 -0.37 8.97 13.95
C TYR A 271 -1.86 9.14 14.29
N TYR A 272 -2.70 9.57 13.35
CA TYR A 272 -4.12 9.84 13.57
C TYR A 272 -4.99 8.70 13.04
N GLY A 273 -5.36 7.77 13.91
CA GLY A 273 -6.28 6.68 13.61
C GLY A 273 -5.69 5.28 13.73
N LYS A 274 -6.45 4.29 13.28
CA LYS A 274 -6.06 2.88 13.30
C LYS A 274 -5.13 2.56 12.12
N ARG A 275 -4.03 1.87 12.37
CA ARG A 275 -3.19 1.28 11.31
C ARG A 275 -3.98 0.21 10.56
N ILE A 276 -3.91 0.26 9.24
CA ILE A 276 -4.62 -0.66 8.35
C ILE A 276 -3.60 -1.44 7.54
N ALA A 277 -3.75 -2.76 7.54
CA ALA A 277 -2.97 -3.63 6.68
C ALA A 277 -3.38 -3.43 5.21
N ILE A 278 -2.42 -3.57 4.29
CA ILE A 278 -2.67 -3.27 2.87
C ILE A 278 -3.78 -4.13 2.26
N ASN A 279 -3.96 -5.36 2.76
CA ASN A 279 -5.04 -6.26 2.36
C ASN A 279 -6.40 -5.97 3.04
N GLU A 280 -6.43 -5.00 3.96
CA GLU A 280 -7.63 -4.52 4.67
C GLU A 280 -8.02 -3.10 4.25
N LEU A 281 -7.34 -2.53 3.23
CA LEU A 281 -7.63 -1.20 2.71
C LEU A 281 -9.08 -1.07 2.27
N GLN A 282 -9.71 0.01 2.69
CA GLN A 282 -11.07 0.40 2.30
C GLN A 282 -11.07 1.83 1.78
N PRO A 283 -11.99 2.19 0.87
CA PRO A 283 -12.16 3.57 0.44
C PRO A 283 -12.24 4.53 1.62
N GLY A 284 -11.45 5.61 1.58
CA GLY A 284 -11.30 6.56 2.66
C GLY A 284 -10.08 6.33 3.55
N ASP A 285 -9.35 5.23 3.45
CA ASP A 285 -8.08 5.10 4.18
C ASP A 285 -7.03 6.05 3.62
N ILE A 286 -6.20 6.61 4.50
CA ILE A 286 -5.07 7.44 4.10
C ILE A 286 -3.89 6.51 3.84
N VAL A 287 -3.34 6.53 2.63
CA VAL A 287 -2.15 5.76 2.23
C VAL A 287 -0.93 6.66 2.23
N PHE A 288 0.19 6.17 2.75
CA PHE A 288 1.41 6.96 3.00
C PHE A 288 2.60 6.43 2.23
N PHE A 289 3.44 7.37 1.77
CA PHE A 289 4.60 7.09 0.93
C PHE A 289 5.82 7.91 1.37
N HIS A 290 6.98 7.61 0.77
CA HIS A 290 8.25 8.31 0.99
C HIS A 290 8.60 8.41 2.47
N PRO A 291 8.99 7.29 3.11
CA PRO A 291 9.37 7.29 4.52
C PRO A 291 10.58 8.18 4.76
N SER A 292 10.57 8.91 5.87
CA SER A 292 11.69 9.72 6.33
C SER A 292 11.85 9.66 7.85
N ALA A 293 12.93 10.25 8.36
CA ALA A 293 13.15 10.35 9.79
C ALA A 293 12.05 11.12 10.54
N ASN A 294 11.31 11.97 9.84
CA ASN A 294 10.21 12.78 10.40
C ASN A 294 8.82 12.23 10.08
N GLY A 295 8.74 10.97 9.63
CA GLY A 295 7.52 10.32 9.17
C GLY A 295 7.38 10.35 7.64
N PRO A 296 6.27 9.82 7.10
CA PRO A 296 5.99 9.84 5.67
C PRO A 296 5.96 11.26 5.11
N GLN A 297 6.50 11.44 3.91
CA GLN A 297 6.58 12.74 3.26
C GLN A 297 5.50 12.95 2.21
N HIS A 298 4.72 11.94 1.91
CA HIS A 298 3.63 12.00 0.96
C HIS A 298 2.48 11.09 1.37
N GLU A 299 1.27 11.48 0.97
CA GLU A 299 0.06 10.72 1.26
C GLU A 299 -1.03 10.97 0.22
N GLY A 300 -2.05 10.12 0.25
CA GLY A 300 -3.26 10.25 -0.53
C GLY A 300 -4.43 9.49 0.10
N LEU A 301 -5.62 9.68 -0.45
CA LEU A 301 -6.84 9.03 -0.02
C LEU A 301 -7.11 7.81 -0.90
N TYR A 302 -7.13 6.62 -0.33
CA TYR A 302 -7.44 5.38 -1.04
C TYR A 302 -8.90 5.37 -1.50
N ILE A 303 -9.13 5.01 -2.77
CA ILE A 303 -10.48 5.03 -3.38
C ILE A 303 -10.97 3.63 -3.80
N GLY A 304 -10.16 2.59 -3.58
CA GLY A 304 -10.47 1.21 -3.99
C GLY A 304 -9.60 0.75 -5.15
N ALA A 305 -9.66 -0.54 -5.47
CA ALA A 305 -8.97 -1.17 -6.61
C ALA A 305 -7.45 -0.87 -6.73
N GLY A 306 -6.80 -0.52 -5.63
CA GLY A 306 -5.38 -0.14 -5.64
C GLY A 306 -5.13 1.29 -6.09
N GLU A 307 -6.16 2.12 -6.20
CA GLU A 307 -6.06 3.52 -6.62
C GLU A 307 -6.23 4.47 -5.43
N PHE A 308 -5.64 5.67 -5.55
CA PHE A 308 -5.75 6.73 -4.55
C PHE A 308 -5.73 8.11 -5.19
N ILE A 309 -6.40 9.08 -4.54
CA ILE A 309 -6.40 10.50 -4.90
C ILE A 309 -5.37 11.23 -4.07
N HIS A 310 -4.54 12.04 -4.70
CA HIS A 310 -3.52 12.83 -4.03
C HIS A 310 -3.19 14.13 -4.79
N ALA A 311 -2.52 15.05 -4.10
CA ALA A 311 -1.84 16.21 -4.70
C ALA A 311 -0.34 15.89 -4.74
N PRO A 312 0.27 15.58 -5.91
CA PRO A 312 1.58 14.94 -5.98
C PRO A 312 2.76 15.89 -5.70
N HIS A 313 2.92 16.95 -6.49
CA HIS A 313 4.05 17.88 -6.41
C HIS A 313 3.79 19.16 -7.21
N THR A 314 4.65 20.16 -7.03
CA THR A 314 4.61 21.43 -7.78
C THR A 314 4.61 21.19 -9.29
N GLY A 315 3.72 21.86 -9.99
CA GLY A 315 3.52 21.74 -11.45
C GLY A 315 2.52 20.65 -11.86
N ASP A 316 1.94 19.93 -10.90
CA ASP A 316 0.91 18.92 -11.12
C ASP A 316 -0.42 19.35 -10.46
N VAL A 317 -1.42 18.51 -10.60
CA VAL A 317 -2.77 18.74 -10.06
C VAL A 317 -3.19 17.58 -9.17
N VAL A 318 -4.25 17.76 -8.39
CA VAL A 318 -4.91 16.65 -7.69
C VAL A 318 -5.37 15.64 -8.73
N LYS A 319 -4.95 14.38 -8.57
CA LYS A 319 -5.19 13.31 -9.54
C LYS A 319 -5.32 11.94 -8.88
N ILE A 320 -5.75 10.97 -9.67
CA ILE A 320 -5.74 9.55 -9.30
C ILE A 320 -4.40 8.95 -9.73
N SER A 321 -3.82 8.13 -8.87
CA SER A 321 -2.65 7.31 -9.15
C SER A 321 -2.83 5.89 -8.59
N SER A 322 -2.01 4.95 -9.07
CA SER A 322 -2.07 3.57 -8.63
C SER A 322 -1.01 3.26 -7.57
N LEU A 323 -1.39 2.52 -6.53
CA LEU A 323 -0.44 1.94 -5.56
C LEU A 323 0.60 1.03 -6.24
N TYR A 324 0.30 0.53 -7.44
CA TYR A 324 1.16 -0.39 -8.20
C TYR A 324 2.14 0.33 -9.14
N ASP A 325 2.01 1.64 -9.30
CA ASP A 325 3.02 2.44 -10.00
C ASP A 325 4.35 2.34 -9.25
N THR A 326 5.44 2.17 -9.99
CA THR A 326 6.76 1.84 -9.43
C THR A 326 7.17 2.78 -8.29
N GLN A 327 6.97 4.07 -8.45
CA GLN A 327 7.35 5.08 -7.45
C GLN A 327 6.57 4.92 -6.13
N TYR A 328 5.27 4.64 -6.20
CA TYR A 328 4.44 4.48 -5.01
C TYR A 328 4.62 3.10 -4.37
N ALA A 329 4.70 2.06 -5.19
CA ALA A 329 4.94 0.71 -4.70
C ALA A 329 6.25 0.57 -3.93
N LEU A 330 7.33 1.22 -4.41
CA LEU A 330 8.64 1.19 -3.77
C LEU A 330 8.71 2.08 -2.51
N SER A 331 7.91 3.14 -2.45
CA SER A 331 7.93 4.09 -1.34
C SER A 331 6.77 3.95 -0.35
N TYR A 332 5.88 2.96 -0.53
CA TYR A 332 4.74 2.72 0.36
C TYR A 332 5.19 2.46 1.80
N VAL A 333 4.59 3.19 2.76
CA VAL A 333 4.88 3.10 4.19
C VAL A 333 3.82 2.29 4.93
N GLY A 334 2.55 2.46 4.55
CA GLY A 334 1.40 1.86 5.20
C GLY A 334 0.15 2.72 5.06
N ALA A 335 -0.89 2.40 5.82
CA ALA A 335 -2.14 3.13 5.79
C ALA A 335 -2.72 3.39 7.19
N VAL A 336 -3.58 4.42 7.28
CA VAL A 336 -4.30 4.79 8.49
C VAL A 336 -5.78 5.03 8.15
N ARG A 337 -6.67 4.53 9.01
CA ARG A 337 -8.09 4.87 9.01
C ARG A 337 -8.37 5.87 10.12
N PRO A 338 -8.65 7.15 9.81
CA PRO A 338 -8.77 8.20 10.82
C PRO A 338 -10.16 8.25 11.49
N TYR A 339 -11.02 7.27 11.24
CA TYR A 339 -12.36 7.15 11.82
C TYR A 339 -12.61 5.74 12.36
N GLY A 340 -13.50 5.59 13.35
CA GLY A 340 -13.89 4.29 13.89
C GLY A 340 -14.96 3.59 13.06
N SER A 341 -15.12 2.27 13.26
CA SER A 341 -16.17 1.44 12.62
C SER A 341 -17.58 1.66 13.17
N SER A 342 -17.77 2.57 14.14
CA SER A 342 -19.08 2.92 14.70
C SER A 342 -19.21 4.43 14.83
N SER A 343 -20.34 4.95 14.40
CA SER A 343 -20.80 6.31 14.58
C SER A 343 -21.05 6.62 16.07
N SER A 344 -20.00 6.87 16.82
CA SER A 344 -20.11 7.52 18.12
C SER A 344 -19.05 8.60 18.19
N SER A 345 -19.49 9.81 18.49
CA SER A 345 -18.69 11.00 18.68
C SER A 345 -17.41 10.71 19.49
N ALA A 346 -16.30 10.53 18.79
CA ALA A 346 -15.00 10.42 19.44
C ALA A 346 -14.56 11.83 19.88
N THR A 347 -14.78 12.16 21.13
CA THR A 347 -14.08 13.25 21.81
C THR A 347 -12.62 12.85 21.94
N TRP A 348 -11.76 13.44 21.11
CA TRP A 348 -10.33 13.29 21.23
C TRP A 348 -9.84 14.12 22.43
N THR A 349 -9.46 13.45 23.50
CA THR A 349 -8.68 14.08 24.55
C THR A 349 -7.26 14.24 24.05
N SER A 350 -6.80 15.49 23.90
CA SER A 350 -5.39 15.80 23.68
C SER A 350 -4.58 15.24 24.84
N ALA A 351 -3.69 14.31 24.57
CA ALA A 351 -2.65 13.94 25.51
C ALA A 351 -1.64 15.10 25.57
N SER A 352 -1.83 15.98 26.52
CA SER A 352 -0.83 16.92 26.99
C SER A 352 0.02 16.18 28.01
N GLY A 353 1.30 15.96 27.68
CA GLY A 353 2.33 15.40 28.52
C GLY A 353 3.67 15.53 27.82
#